data_22a1486e5483a3ec94258cab85a477af
#
_entry.id   22a1486e5483a3ec94258cab85a477af
#
_cell.length_a   1.000
_cell.length_b   1.000
_cell.length_c   1.000
_cell.angle_alpha   90.00
_cell.angle_beta   90.00
_cell.angle_gamma   90.00
#
_symmetry.space_group_name_H-M   'P 1'
#
loop_
_entity.id
_entity.type
_entity.pdbx_description
1 polymer ?
#
loop_
_entity_poly.entity_id
_entity_poly.type
_entity_poly.pdbx_seq_one_letter_code
_entity_poly.pdbx_strand_id
1 'polypeptide(L)'
;MVTIKYDGNHIGGLFGEKNGKNDDFGNCYYTGTINSEIGDFGHLSDNSEHYTVRNFAKTSEEIVSEDVLMSLNLYARANKPNDTQLLYWKSENGIPVLTEEEPVFPYTITNNQPNYITVAANAMADTSVEIKTDKIPVYLKLTKITVNDNEIKANSDGKYIFTMPENDVTVDADFEFMLEKDSYDNYIVSTDEELLILSKAVNDGYEAGNVVLTADVTASTEKGFEPIGTNDNPYKGNFNGKGHTVTLDITSGTKYNSTVATGLFGITSDAYIGNLVIKGSVDGGDDTSSYTGALVGIMKSKRDLYNVYSE
;
A
#
# COMPACT_ATOMS: atom_id res chain seq x y z
N MET A 1 -18.75 -34.27 -21.85
CA MET A 1 -18.19 -34.57 -20.51
C MET A 1 -17.21 -35.71 -20.66
N VAL A 2 -15.97 -35.51 -20.25
CA VAL A 2 -14.95 -36.57 -20.22
C VAL A 2 -14.95 -37.19 -18.82
N THR A 3 -15.12 -38.50 -18.72
CA THR A 3 -15.00 -39.21 -17.44
C THR A 3 -13.74 -40.06 -17.49
N ILE A 4 -12.78 -39.77 -16.63
CA ILE A 4 -11.56 -40.55 -16.47
C ILE A 4 -11.82 -41.61 -15.40
N LYS A 5 -11.74 -42.87 -15.76
CA LYS A 5 -11.86 -44.02 -14.84
C LYS A 5 -10.54 -44.76 -14.85
N TYR A 6 -9.75 -44.59 -13.84
CA TYR A 6 -8.45 -45.21 -13.69
C TYR A 6 -8.03 -45.23 -12.23
N ASP A 7 -7.37 -46.30 -11.80
CA ASP A 7 -6.87 -46.51 -10.45
C ASP A 7 -5.33 -46.67 -10.38
N GLY A 8 -4.64 -46.23 -11.44
CA GLY A 8 -3.18 -46.16 -11.50
C GLY A 8 -2.57 -44.87 -10.92
N ASN A 9 -1.26 -44.76 -10.97
CA ASN A 9 -0.50 -43.68 -10.35
C ASN A 9 -0.36 -42.42 -11.22
N HIS A 10 -0.82 -42.45 -12.47
CA HIS A 10 -0.68 -41.34 -13.42
C HIS A 10 -2.05 -40.84 -13.86
N ILE A 11 -2.70 -40.07 -13.00
CA ILE A 11 -4.02 -39.49 -13.21
C ILE A 11 -3.95 -37.97 -13.02
N GLY A 12 -4.30 -37.23 -14.03
CA GLY A 12 -4.40 -35.76 -13.97
C GLY A 12 -5.65 -35.25 -14.67
N GLY A 13 -6.11 -34.05 -14.31
CA GLY A 13 -7.28 -33.43 -14.91
C GLY A 13 -7.09 -33.10 -16.38
N LEU A 14 -5.88 -32.70 -16.76
CA LEU A 14 -5.51 -32.32 -18.13
C LEU A 14 -4.48 -33.27 -18.72
N PHE A 15 -3.53 -33.77 -17.93
CA PHE A 15 -2.44 -34.64 -18.35
C PHE A 15 -2.27 -35.79 -17.38
N GLY A 16 -2.17 -37.03 -17.88
CA GLY A 16 -1.82 -38.20 -17.08
C GLY A 16 -0.34 -38.17 -16.68
N GLU A 17 0.54 -37.84 -17.63
CA GLU A 17 1.99 -37.68 -17.41
C GLU A 17 2.53 -36.53 -18.27
N LYS A 18 3.47 -35.75 -17.73
CA LYS A 18 4.18 -34.68 -18.43
C LYS A 18 5.67 -34.98 -18.44
N ASN A 19 6.21 -35.17 -19.64
CA ASN A 19 7.64 -35.36 -19.92
C ASN A 19 8.16 -34.17 -20.74
N GLY A 20 9.22 -33.53 -20.30
CA GLY A 20 9.84 -32.40 -21.01
C GLY A 20 10.00 -31.19 -20.14
N LYS A 21 10.89 -30.30 -20.55
CA LYS A 21 11.27 -29.07 -19.83
C LYS A 21 10.74 -27.86 -20.58
N ASN A 22 10.40 -26.81 -19.83
CA ASN A 22 10.06 -25.49 -20.37
C ASN A 22 8.76 -25.38 -21.19
N ASP A 23 7.73 -26.17 -20.86
CA ASP A 23 6.41 -25.97 -21.47
C ASP A 23 5.58 -25.03 -20.61
N ASP A 24 4.99 -24.01 -21.21
CA ASP A 24 4.06 -23.10 -20.56
C ASP A 24 2.63 -23.64 -20.60
N PHE A 25 2.06 -23.95 -19.44
CA PHE A 25 0.67 -24.29 -19.26
C PHE A 25 -0.04 -23.12 -18.57
N GLY A 26 -0.50 -22.17 -19.33
CA GLY A 26 -1.27 -21.04 -18.83
C GLY A 26 -2.75 -21.16 -19.19
N ASN A 27 -3.64 -20.74 -18.26
CA ASN A 27 -5.07 -20.60 -18.52
C ASN A 27 -5.76 -21.85 -19.09
N CYS A 28 -5.37 -23.02 -18.60
CA CYS A 28 -6.02 -24.29 -18.91
C CYS A 28 -6.82 -24.75 -17.69
N TYR A 29 -8.10 -25.02 -17.84
CA TYR A 29 -8.99 -25.39 -16.74
C TYR A 29 -9.74 -26.66 -17.03
N TYR A 30 -10.13 -27.38 -15.99
CA TYR A 30 -11.02 -28.53 -16.07
C TYR A 30 -12.03 -28.49 -14.91
N THR A 31 -13.14 -29.21 -15.08
CA THR A 31 -14.13 -29.39 -14.01
C THR A 31 -14.07 -30.83 -13.50
N GLY A 32 -14.13 -30.98 -12.18
CA GLY A 32 -14.18 -32.31 -11.54
C GLY A 32 -13.24 -32.38 -10.32
N THR A 33 -13.34 -33.53 -9.65
CA THR A 33 -12.50 -33.84 -8.50
C THR A 33 -11.53 -34.96 -8.90
N ILE A 34 -10.24 -34.72 -8.70
CA ILE A 34 -9.21 -35.73 -8.84
C ILE A 34 -8.78 -36.16 -7.45
N ASN A 35 -8.27 -37.37 -7.29
CA ASN A 35 -7.75 -37.84 -6.01
C ASN A 35 -6.70 -36.86 -5.47
N SER A 36 -6.88 -36.40 -4.23
CA SER A 36 -6.23 -35.24 -3.64
C SER A 36 -4.69 -35.27 -3.55
N GLU A 37 -4.08 -36.43 -3.86
CA GLU A 37 -2.64 -36.61 -3.79
C GLU A 37 -1.90 -36.33 -5.12
N ILE A 38 -2.60 -36.17 -6.23
CA ILE A 38 -2.01 -36.16 -7.59
C ILE A 38 -2.03 -34.77 -8.24
N GLY A 39 -2.92 -33.89 -7.81
CA GLY A 39 -3.01 -32.53 -8.33
C GLY A 39 -3.45 -32.44 -9.81
N ASP A 40 -3.11 -31.32 -10.46
CA ASP A 40 -3.54 -31.03 -11.84
C ASP A 40 -2.81 -31.85 -12.91
N PHE A 41 -1.63 -32.38 -12.57
CA PHE A 41 -0.84 -33.30 -13.38
C PHE A 41 -0.72 -34.64 -12.66
N GLY A 42 -0.92 -35.72 -13.37
CA GLY A 42 -0.81 -37.07 -12.80
C GLY A 42 0.61 -37.46 -12.39
N HIS A 43 1.61 -37.06 -13.17
CA HIS A 43 3.04 -37.29 -12.88
C HIS A 43 3.92 -36.25 -13.58
N LEU A 44 4.92 -35.73 -12.85
CA LEU A 44 6.00 -34.92 -13.39
C LEU A 44 7.28 -35.75 -13.40
N SER A 45 7.83 -36.03 -14.58
CA SER A 45 8.97 -36.94 -14.74
C SER A 45 10.32 -36.34 -14.39
N ASP A 46 10.39 -35.03 -14.10
CA ASP A 46 11.61 -34.39 -13.65
C ASP A 46 11.33 -33.36 -12.52
N ASN A 47 12.32 -33.19 -11.63
CA ASN A 47 12.31 -32.23 -10.52
C ASN A 47 12.57 -30.79 -10.99
N SER A 48 12.07 -30.35 -12.13
CA SER A 48 12.32 -28.99 -12.57
C SER A 48 11.46 -27.98 -11.79
N GLU A 49 12.12 -27.10 -11.06
CA GLU A 49 11.56 -26.06 -10.19
C GLU A 49 10.80 -24.94 -10.94
N HIS A 50 10.48 -25.09 -12.22
CA HIS A 50 10.00 -24.01 -13.09
C HIS A 50 8.53 -24.11 -13.52
N TYR A 51 7.72 -24.95 -12.86
CA TYR A 51 6.28 -24.99 -13.14
C TYR A 51 5.53 -24.09 -12.17
N THR A 52 4.98 -23.00 -12.68
CA THR A 52 3.96 -22.27 -11.95
C THR A 52 2.68 -23.10 -11.98
N VAL A 53 2.47 -23.95 -11.00
CA VAL A 53 1.21 -24.69 -10.81
C VAL A 53 0.14 -23.64 -10.48
N ARG A 54 -0.67 -23.26 -11.47
CA ARG A 54 -1.89 -22.49 -11.24
C ARG A 54 -3.01 -23.50 -11.00
N ASN A 55 -3.95 -23.13 -10.13
CA ASN A 55 -5.11 -23.96 -9.81
C ASN A 55 -5.99 -24.15 -11.05
N PHE A 56 -5.82 -25.30 -11.75
CA PHE A 56 -6.57 -25.60 -12.97
C PHE A 56 -7.95 -26.22 -12.69
N ALA A 57 -8.15 -26.79 -11.49
CA ALA A 57 -9.44 -27.33 -11.10
C ALA A 57 -10.45 -26.21 -10.83
N LYS A 58 -11.60 -26.28 -11.46
CA LYS A 58 -12.72 -25.37 -11.30
C LYS A 58 -14.02 -26.14 -11.13
N THR A 59 -14.95 -25.61 -10.38
CA THR A 59 -16.32 -26.13 -10.38
C THR A 59 -17.00 -25.83 -11.72
N SER A 60 -18.13 -26.49 -11.98
CA SER A 60 -18.92 -26.22 -13.20
C SER A 60 -19.46 -24.78 -13.24
N GLU A 61 -19.63 -24.15 -12.08
CA GLU A 61 -20.07 -22.75 -11.96
C GLU A 61 -18.89 -21.79 -12.16
N GLU A 62 -17.74 -22.08 -11.53
CA GLU A 62 -16.55 -21.25 -11.64
C GLU A 62 -15.98 -21.19 -13.06
N ILE A 63 -16.01 -22.32 -13.83
CA ILE A 63 -15.41 -22.35 -15.17
C ILE A 63 -16.12 -21.46 -16.18
N VAL A 64 -17.38 -21.14 -15.94
CA VAL A 64 -18.18 -20.20 -16.76
C VAL A 64 -18.32 -18.84 -16.09
N SER A 65 -17.67 -18.62 -14.96
CA SER A 65 -17.65 -17.30 -14.32
C SER A 65 -16.98 -16.27 -15.23
N GLU A 66 -17.40 -15.05 -15.10
CA GLU A 66 -16.86 -13.92 -15.88
C GLU A 66 -15.35 -13.79 -15.71
N ASP A 67 -14.83 -13.95 -14.49
CA ASP A 67 -13.40 -13.87 -14.18
C ASP A 67 -12.58 -14.96 -14.89
N VAL A 68 -13.06 -16.21 -14.91
CA VAL A 68 -12.34 -17.32 -15.56
C VAL A 68 -12.38 -17.16 -17.07
N LEU A 69 -13.56 -16.87 -17.65
CA LEU A 69 -13.69 -16.64 -19.09
C LEU A 69 -12.87 -15.42 -19.54
N MET A 70 -12.86 -14.34 -18.75
CA MET A 70 -12.05 -13.17 -19.03
C MET A 70 -10.56 -13.50 -19.00
N SER A 71 -10.08 -14.27 -18.02
CA SER A 71 -8.67 -14.70 -17.94
C SER A 71 -8.25 -15.51 -19.18
N LEU A 72 -9.10 -16.43 -19.63
CA LEU A 72 -8.89 -17.23 -20.86
C LEU A 72 -8.85 -16.32 -22.10
N ASN A 73 -9.76 -15.35 -22.17
CA ASN A 73 -9.87 -14.46 -23.32
C ASN A 73 -8.73 -13.43 -23.38
N LEU A 74 -8.24 -12.95 -22.24
CA LEU A 74 -7.03 -12.08 -22.19
C LEU A 74 -5.80 -12.84 -22.70
N TYR A 75 -5.64 -14.11 -22.34
CA TYR A 75 -4.58 -14.95 -22.90
C TYR A 75 -4.72 -15.11 -24.42
N ALA A 76 -5.93 -15.43 -24.91
CA ALA A 76 -6.20 -15.55 -26.35
C ALA A 76 -5.92 -14.24 -27.08
N ARG A 77 -6.36 -13.10 -26.55
CA ARG A 77 -6.09 -11.75 -27.11
C ARG A 77 -4.60 -11.47 -27.22
N ALA A 78 -3.83 -11.74 -26.16
CA ALA A 78 -2.39 -11.47 -26.11
C ALA A 78 -1.60 -12.34 -27.10
N ASN A 79 -2.04 -13.56 -27.37
CA ASN A 79 -1.31 -14.53 -28.19
C ASN A 79 -1.85 -14.68 -29.63
N LYS A 80 -3.08 -14.25 -29.91
CA LYS A 80 -3.72 -14.32 -31.25
C LYS A 80 -2.91 -13.68 -32.38
N PRO A 81 -2.15 -12.58 -32.18
CA PRO A 81 -1.28 -12.04 -33.22
C PRO A 81 -0.21 -13.03 -33.71
N ASN A 82 0.20 -13.98 -32.84
CA ASN A 82 1.20 -15.01 -33.15
C ASN A 82 0.57 -16.35 -33.53
N ASP A 83 -0.69 -16.58 -33.15
CA ASP A 83 -1.45 -17.80 -33.45
C ASP A 83 -2.90 -17.45 -33.78
N THR A 84 -3.19 -17.34 -35.08
CA THR A 84 -4.51 -17.00 -35.60
C THR A 84 -5.58 -18.08 -35.40
N GLN A 85 -5.20 -19.26 -34.92
CA GLN A 85 -6.13 -20.34 -34.61
C GLN A 85 -6.72 -20.23 -33.20
N LEU A 86 -6.17 -19.36 -32.35
CA LEU A 86 -6.73 -19.11 -31.02
C LEU A 86 -8.12 -18.51 -31.14
N LEU A 87 -9.07 -19.15 -30.42
CA LEU A 87 -10.45 -18.70 -30.29
C LEU A 87 -10.69 -18.11 -28.91
N TYR A 88 -11.77 -17.34 -28.80
CA TYR A 88 -12.24 -16.81 -27.54
C TYR A 88 -13.23 -17.76 -26.87
N TRP A 89 -13.46 -17.57 -25.57
CA TRP A 89 -14.38 -18.36 -24.78
C TRP A 89 -15.61 -17.53 -24.41
N LYS A 90 -16.80 -18.13 -24.49
CA LYS A 90 -18.04 -17.58 -23.96
C LYS A 90 -18.82 -18.63 -23.16
N SER A 91 -19.71 -18.18 -22.28
CA SER A 91 -20.68 -19.07 -21.64
C SER A 91 -21.91 -19.22 -22.55
N GLU A 92 -22.31 -20.44 -22.81
CA GLU A 92 -23.56 -20.76 -23.51
C GLU A 92 -24.30 -21.85 -22.73
N ASN A 93 -25.46 -21.48 -22.17
CA ASN A 93 -26.26 -22.38 -21.31
C ASN A 93 -25.46 -22.94 -20.11
N GLY A 94 -24.57 -22.18 -19.50
CA GLY A 94 -23.73 -22.61 -18.38
C GLY A 94 -22.61 -23.58 -18.79
N ILE A 95 -22.21 -23.58 -20.05
CA ILE A 95 -21.11 -24.41 -20.59
C ILE A 95 -20.12 -23.47 -21.30
N PRO A 96 -18.78 -23.57 -21.05
CA PRO A 96 -17.80 -22.82 -21.81
C PRO A 96 -17.72 -23.36 -23.25
N VAL A 97 -17.86 -22.46 -24.23
CA VAL A 97 -17.76 -22.77 -25.65
C VAL A 97 -16.76 -21.81 -26.33
N LEU A 98 -16.09 -22.33 -27.37
CA LEU A 98 -15.19 -21.52 -28.20
C LEU A 98 -15.97 -20.70 -29.24
N THR A 99 -15.52 -19.50 -29.52
CA THR A 99 -16.11 -18.58 -30.48
C THR A 99 -15.03 -17.76 -31.21
N GLU A 100 -15.28 -17.38 -32.45
CA GLU A 100 -14.47 -16.41 -33.19
C GLU A 100 -14.78 -14.96 -32.79
N GLU A 101 -15.94 -14.74 -32.18
CA GLU A 101 -16.39 -13.45 -31.71
C GLU A 101 -15.53 -12.95 -30.57
N GLU A 102 -14.88 -11.81 -30.77
CA GLU A 102 -14.04 -11.17 -29.74
C GLU A 102 -14.95 -10.61 -28.64
N PRO A 103 -14.73 -10.98 -27.37
CA PRO A 103 -15.48 -10.40 -26.26
C PRO A 103 -15.06 -8.95 -26.02
N VAL A 104 -15.93 -8.19 -25.38
CA VAL A 104 -15.57 -6.86 -24.89
C VAL A 104 -14.58 -7.01 -23.74
N PHE A 105 -13.47 -6.30 -23.83
CA PHE A 105 -12.43 -6.31 -22.77
C PHE A 105 -12.54 -5.07 -21.90
N PRO A 106 -12.19 -5.21 -20.61
CA PRO A 106 -12.09 -4.04 -19.76
C PRO A 106 -10.93 -3.15 -20.18
N TYR A 107 -11.10 -1.85 -19.98
CA TYR A 107 -10.06 -0.85 -20.16
C TYR A 107 -9.21 -0.73 -18.91
N THR A 108 -7.93 -0.39 -19.08
CA THR A 108 -6.96 -0.28 -18.00
C THR A 108 -7.14 1.01 -17.23
N ILE A 109 -6.95 0.95 -15.91
CA ILE A 109 -6.90 2.10 -15.01
C ILE A 109 -5.51 2.16 -14.40
N THR A 110 -4.72 3.15 -14.83
CA THR A 110 -3.40 3.43 -14.25
C THR A 110 -3.56 4.34 -13.04
N ASN A 111 -3.12 3.87 -11.87
CA ASN A 111 -3.12 4.67 -10.65
C ASN A 111 -1.71 5.26 -10.41
N ASN A 112 -1.56 6.58 -10.54
CA ASN A 112 -0.28 7.27 -10.31
C ASN A 112 0.03 7.47 -8.82
N GLN A 113 -0.96 7.29 -7.93
CA GLN A 113 -0.81 7.51 -6.48
C GLN A 113 -1.19 6.26 -5.66
N PRO A 114 -0.61 5.06 -5.95
CA PRO A 114 -1.06 3.79 -5.36
C PRO A 114 -0.82 3.70 -3.84
N ASN A 115 0.06 4.55 -3.30
CA ASN A 115 0.34 4.63 -1.87
C ASN A 115 -0.75 5.38 -1.09
N TYR A 116 -1.51 6.26 -1.74
CA TYR A 116 -2.46 7.17 -1.12
C TYR A 116 -3.91 6.90 -1.50
N ILE A 117 -4.15 6.43 -2.73
CA ILE A 117 -5.49 6.11 -3.20
C ILE A 117 -5.57 4.68 -3.72
N THR A 118 -6.76 4.11 -3.66
CA THR A 118 -7.04 2.78 -4.21
C THR A 118 -8.14 2.87 -5.26
N VAL A 119 -7.89 2.26 -6.42
CA VAL A 119 -8.85 2.14 -7.52
C VAL A 119 -8.67 0.78 -8.18
N ALA A 120 -9.71 0.25 -8.83
CA ALA A 120 -9.62 -0.98 -9.62
C ALA A 120 -8.55 -0.84 -10.72
N ALA A 121 -7.86 -1.93 -11.07
CA ALA A 121 -6.84 -1.91 -12.13
C ALA A 121 -7.44 -1.85 -13.54
N ASN A 122 -8.71 -2.21 -13.68
CA ASN A 122 -9.45 -2.17 -14.93
C ASN A 122 -10.97 -2.13 -14.67
N ALA A 123 -11.74 -1.72 -15.66
CA ALA A 123 -13.20 -1.71 -15.62
C ALA A 123 -13.78 -1.77 -17.03
N MET A 124 -15.01 -2.27 -17.16
CA MET A 124 -15.76 -2.23 -18.42
C MET A 124 -16.23 -0.80 -18.69
N ALA A 125 -16.33 -0.43 -19.96
CA ALA A 125 -16.96 0.83 -20.36
C ALA A 125 -18.35 1.00 -19.72
N ASP A 126 -18.73 2.24 -19.47
CA ASP A 126 -20.01 2.63 -18.85
C ASP A 126 -20.26 2.12 -17.42
N THR A 127 -19.28 1.44 -16.81
CA THR A 127 -19.39 1.04 -15.39
C THR A 127 -18.93 2.13 -14.45
N SER A 128 -19.49 2.12 -13.24
CA SER A 128 -19.12 3.05 -12.18
C SER A 128 -17.88 2.56 -11.45
N VAL A 129 -16.87 3.40 -11.31
CA VAL A 129 -15.60 3.10 -10.63
C VAL A 129 -15.41 4.03 -9.45
N GLU A 130 -15.21 3.47 -8.26
CA GLU A 130 -14.93 4.22 -7.02
C GLU A 130 -13.42 4.36 -6.81
N ILE A 131 -12.96 5.57 -6.50
CA ILE A 131 -11.60 5.88 -6.05
C ILE A 131 -11.65 6.04 -4.53
N LYS A 132 -10.97 5.15 -3.79
CA LYS A 132 -10.93 5.18 -2.32
C LYS A 132 -9.76 6.00 -1.83
N THR A 133 -9.97 6.79 -0.77
CA THR A 133 -9.01 7.75 -0.19
C THR A 133 -8.62 7.40 1.24
N ASP A 134 -8.90 6.18 1.67
CA ASP A 134 -8.68 5.66 3.03
C ASP A 134 -7.21 5.42 3.42
N LYS A 135 -6.30 5.54 2.45
CA LYS A 135 -4.85 5.42 2.68
C LYS A 135 -4.11 6.75 2.85
N ILE A 136 -4.82 7.88 2.74
CA ILE A 136 -4.18 9.20 2.84
C ILE A 136 -3.75 9.43 4.29
N PRO A 137 -2.44 9.66 4.54
CA PRO A 137 -1.95 9.93 5.90
C PRO A 137 -2.54 11.20 6.48
N VAL A 138 -2.65 11.25 7.81
CA VAL A 138 -3.23 12.40 8.54
C VAL A 138 -2.51 13.73 8.31
N TYR A 139 -1.27 13.69 7.87
CA TYR A 139 -0.45 14.87 7.57
C TYR A 139 -0.62 15.40 6.14
N LEU A 140 -1.38 14.71 5.30
CA LEU A 140 -1.70 15.12 3.94
C LEU A 140 -3.19 15.44 3.78
N LYS A 141 -3.48 16.56 3.15
CA LYS A 141 -4.83 16.95 2.71
C LYS A 141 -4.96 16.71 1.22
N LEU A 142 -5.93 15.89 0.84
CA LEU A 142 -6.29 15.73 -0.56
C LEU A 142 -6.85 17.05 -1.09
N THR A 143 -6.28 17.57 -2.15
CA THR A 143 -6.72 18.83 -2.78
C THR A 143 -7.45 18.59 -4.09
N LYS A 144 -7.09 17.51 -4.82
CA LYS A 144 -7.68 17.23 -6.12
C LYS A 144 -7.54 15.74 -6.46
N ILE A 145 -8.53 15.18 -7.16
CA ILE A 145 -8.44 13.90 -7.88
C ILE A 145 -8.76 14.15 -9.35
N THR A 146 -8.01 13.52 -10.25
CA THR A 146 -8.26 13.60 -11.69
C THR A 146 -8.35 12.22 -12.34
N VAL A 147 -9.13 12.14 -13.40
CA VAL A 147 -9.17 11.02 -14.34
C VAL A 147 -8.92 11.60 -15.73
N ASN A 148 -7.81 11.22 -16.38
CA ASN A 148 -7.34 11.82 -17.63
C ASN A 148 -7.35 13.36 -17.57
N ASP A 149 -6.73 13.93 -16.52
CA ASP A 149 -6.63 15.36 -16.22
C ASP A 149 -7.98 16.07 -15.90
N ASN A 150 -9.11 15.38 -15.99
CA ASN A 150 -10.40 15.93 -15.61
C ASN A 150 -10.65 15.75 -14.11
N GLU A 151 -10.95 16.84 -13.41
CA GLU A 151 -11.21 16.82 -11.98
C GLU A 151 -12.49 16.03 -11.63
N ILE A 152 -12.36 15.11 -10.68
CA ILE A 152 -13.47 14.37 -10.10
C ILE A 152 -13.77 14.94 -8.71
N LYS A 153 -15.00 15.36 -8.50
CA LYS A 153 -15.47 15.87 -7.18
C LYS A 153 -16.15 14.76 -6.40
N ALA A 154 -15.99 14.83 -5.08
CA ALA A 154 -16.75 13.96 -4.21
C ALA A 154 -18.25 14.18 -4.39
N ASN A 155 -19.01 13.09 -4.40
CA ASN A 155 -20.47 13.13 -4.39
C ASN A 155 -21.02 13.52 -3.00
N SER A 156 -22.35 13.51 -2.82
CA SER A 156 -23.02 13.82 -1.55
C SER A 156 -22.60 12.92 -0.38
N ASP A 157 -22.12 11.72 -0.66
CA ASP A 157 -21.67 10.73 0.33
C ASP A 157 -20.16 10.82 0.61
N GLY A 158 -19.47 11.81 0.02
CA GLY A 158 -18.02 12.00 0.14
C GLY A 158 -17.18 11.06 -0.70
N LYS A 159 -17.78 10.32 -1.65
CA LYS A 159 -17.10 9.35 -2.49
C LYS A 159 -16.69 9.95 -3.83
N TYR A 160 -15.52 9.58 -4.31
CA TYR A 160 -15.02 9.92 -5.64
C TYR A 160 -15.36 8.79 -6.60
N ILE A 161 -16.26 9.08 -7.56
CA ILE A 161 -16.77 8.09 -8.51
C ILE A 161 -16.73 8.67 -9.91
N PHE A 162 -16.27 7.86 -10.89
CA PHE A 162 -16.36 8.21 -12.29
C PHE A 162 -16.98 7.07 -13.12
N THR A 163 -17.49 7.39 -14.29
CA THR A 163 -17.93 6.38 -15.26
C THR A 163 -16.76 6.04 -16.17
N MET A 164 -16.45 4.75 -16.32
CA MET A 164 -15.36 4.28 -17.17
C MET A 164 -15.66 4.60 -18.65
N PRO A 165 -14.81 5.35 -19.33
CA PRO A 165 -14.96 5.61 -20.76
C PRO A 165 -14.55 4.39 -21.61
N GLU A 166 -14.78 4.44 -22.93
CA GLU A 166 -14.36 3.42 -23.89
C GLU A 166 -12.86 3.52 -24.25
N ASN A 167 -12.01 3.81 -23.26
CA ASN A 167 -10.55 3.88 -23.40
C ASN A 167 -9.87 3.75 -22.04
N ASP A 168 -8.57 3.42 -22.06
CA ASP A 168 -7.73 3.40 -20.85
C ASP A 168 -7.69 4.78 -20.20
N VAL A 169 -7.61 4.78 -18.86
CA VAL A 169 -7.57 6.02 -18.07
C VAL A 169 -6.40 6.05 -17.11
N THR A 170 -5.98 7.26 -16.76
CA THR A 170 -5.02 7.53 -15.70
C THR A 170 -5.72 8.27 -14.56
N VAL A 171 -5.57 7.76 -13.35
CA VAL A 171 -6.07 8.39 -12.12
C VAL A 171 -4.90 8.99 -11.38
N ASP A 172 -5.00 10.27 -11.01
CA ASP A 172 -4.01 11.01 -10.24
C ASP A 172 -4.67 11.78 -9.09
N ALA A 173 -3.86 12.17 -8.09
CA ALA A 173 -4.31 12.95 -6.96
C ALA A 173 -3.21 13.91 -6.47
N ASP A 174 -3.62 15.13 -6.14
CA ASP A 174 -2.77 16.17 -5.58
C ASP A 174 -3.01 16.29 -4.07
N PHE A 175 -1.93 16.55 -3.33
CA PHE A 175 -1.97 16.66 -1.88
C PHE A 175 -1.23 17.91 -1.41
N GLU A 176 -1.69 18.49 -0.31
CA GLU A 176 -1.00 19.51 0.43
C GLU A 176 -0.61 19.00 1.82
N PHE A 177 0.55 19.43 2.29
CA PHE A 177 0.95 19.15 3.67
C PHE A 177 0.08 19.97 4.63
N MET A 178 -0.34 19.35 5.75
CA MET A 178 -1.31 19.93 6.66
C MET A 178 -0.76 21.09 7.50
N LEU A 179 0.57 21.16 7.71
CA LEU A 179 1.16 22.27 8.43
C LEU A 179 1.38 23.46 7.52
N GLU A 180 0.95 24.62 7.99
CA GLU A 180 1.21 25.90 7.33
C GLU A 180 2.66 26.35 7.49
N LYS A 181 3.10 27.27 6.62
CA LYS A 181 4.43 27.87 6.70
C LYS A 181 4.33 29.36 7.00
N ASP A 182 5.32 29.85 7.77
CA ASP A 182 5.50 31.27 7.95
C ASP A 182 6.19 31.95 6.72
N SER A 183 6.36 33.27 6.77
CA SER A 183 7.00 34.03 5.68
C SER A 183 8.48 33.70 5.47
N TYR A 184 9.10 32.91 6.34
CA TYR A 184 10.49 32.45 6.29
C TYR A 184 10.60 30.99 5.88
N ASP A 185 9.50 30.39 5.38
CA ASP A 185 9.43 28.98 4.96
C ASP A 185 9.59 27.96 6.10
N ASN A 186 9.32 28.35 7.35
CA ASN A 186 9.30 27.42 8.48
C ASN A 186 7.89 26.87 8.66
N TYR A 187 7.76 25.58 8.89
CA TYR A 187 6.48 24.97 9.31
C TYR A 187 6.11 25.47 10.71
N ILE A 188 4.85 25.88 10.87
CA ILE A 188 4.30 26.38 12.11
C ILE A 188 3.66 25.23 12.89
N VAL A 189 3.95 25.17 14.20
CA VAL A 189 3.26 24.28 15.15
C VAL A 189 2.74 25.16 16.29
N SER A 190 1.41 25.21 16.44
CA SER A 190 0.69 26.03 17.42
C SER A 190 -0.31 25.22 18.27
N THR A 191 -0.52 23.95 17.92
CA THR A 191 -1.46 23.05 18.60
C THR A 191 -0.86 21.66 18.83
N ASP A 192 -1.43 20.91 19.79
CA ASP A 192 -1.06 19.50 20.04
C ASP A 192 -1.25 18.65 18.78
N GLU A 193 -2.31 18.91 18.01
CA GLU A 193 -2.62 18.18 16.78
C GLU A 193 -1.58 18.45 15.68
N GLU A 194 -1.12 19.68 15.52
CA GLU A 194 -0.05 20.02 14.57
C GLU A 194 1.28 19.39 14.97
N LEU A 195 1.58 19.28 16.28
CA LEU A 195 2.74 18.53 16.77
C LEU A 195 2.62 17.03 16.45
N LEU A 196 1.43 16.45 16.59
CA LEU A 196 1.13 15.07 16.18
C LEU A 196 1.31 14.87 14.66
N ILE A 197 0.80 15.81 13.86
CA ILE A 197 0.97 15.82 12.40
C ILE A 197 2.44 15.82 12.02
N LEU A 198 3.24 16.71 12.65
CA LEU A 198 4.69 16.75 12.45
C LEU A 198 5.35 15.40 12.77
N SER A 199 5.00 14.82 13.92
CA SER A 199 5.54 13.53 14.36
C SER A 199 5.25 12.43 13.33
N LYS A 200 4.01 12.26 12.94
CA LYS A 200 3.59 11.26 11.95
C LYS A 200 4.30 11.44 10.61
N ALA A 201 4.37 12.69 10.13
CA ALA A 201 5.02 13.01 8.86
C ALA A 201 6.51 12.63 8.86
N VAL A 202 7.26 13.06 9.89
CA VAL A 202 8.69 12.74 10.02
C VAL A 202 8.91 11.24 10.13
N ASN A 203 8.09 10.54 10.92
CA ASN A 203 8.20 9.12 11.15
C ASN A 203 7.93 8.29 9.87
N ASP A 204 7.07 8.81 8.99
CA ASP A 204 6.79 8.23 7.66
C ASP A 204 7.81 8.66 6.57
N GLY A 205 8.80 9.49 6.91
CA GLY A 205 9.88 9.90 6.02
C GLY A 205 9.69 11.24 5.31
N TYR A 206 8.69 12.04 5.72
CA TYR A 206 8.56 13.40 5.22
C TYR A 206 9.65 14.29 5.81
N GLU A 207 10.38 15.02 4.96
CA GLU A 207 11.43 15.95 5.40
C GLU A 207 10.81 17.28 5.83
N ALA A 208 10.51 17.41 7.13
CA ALA A 208 9.84 18.59 7.67
C ALA A 208 10.72 19.87 7.72
N GLY A 209 12.01 19.77 7.42
CA GLY A 209 12.89 20.96 7.34
C GLY A 209 12.90 21.80 8.61
N ASN A 210 12.60 23.11 8.48
CA ASN A 210 12.55 24.04 9.60
C ASN A 210 11.16 24.09 10.22
N VAL A 211 11.10 24.02 11.54
CA VAL A 211 9.86 24.06 12.35
C VAL A 211 9.98 25.13 13.42
N VAL A 212 8.91 25.88 13.64
CA VAL A 212 8.81 26.87 14.74
C VAL A 212 7.56 26.60 15.57
N LEU A 213 7.69 26.63 16.89
CA LEU A 213 6.52 26.74 17.77
C LEU A 213 6.03 28.21 17.81
N THR A 214 4.71 28.36 17.86
CA THR A 214 4.08 29.69 18.05
C THR A 214 3.12 29.70 19.23
N ALA A 215 2.99 28.56 19.93
CA ALA A 215 2.26 28.40 21.17
C ALA A 215 2.83 27.25 22.01
N ASP A 216 2.44 27.18 23.28
CA ASP A 216 2.70 26.02 24.13
C ASP A 216 1.87 24.82 23.65
N VAL A 217 2.48 23.62 23.64
CA VAL A 217 1.84 22.40 23.12
C VAL A 217 2.11 21.21 24.04
N THR A 218 1.30 20.17 23.89
CA THR A 218 1.42 18.91 24.63
C THR A 218 1.71 17.74 23.69
N ALA A 219 2.73 16.96 24.01
CA ALA A 219 3.05 15.71 23.37
C ALA A 219 2.59 14.55 24.25
N SER A 220 1.45 13.92 23.92
CA SER A 220 0.87 12.80 24.70
C SER A 220 0.73 11.56 23.86
N THR A 221 1.31 10.44 24.32
CA THR A 221 1.17 9.13 23.66
C THR A 221 -0.24 8.57 23.77
N GLU A 222 -0.99 8.94 24.82
CA GLU A 222 -2.42 8.58 24.91
C GLU A 222 -3.26 9.22 23.80
N LYS A 223 -2.85 10.41 23.32
CA LYS A 223 -3.46 11.11 22.18
C LYS A 223 -2.89 10.67 20.82
N GLY A 224 -2.03 9.65 20.79
CA GLY A 224 -1.44 9.09 19.57
C GLY A 224 -0.15 9.77 19.12
N PHE A 225 0.45 10.64 19.94
CA PHE A 225 1.79 11.18 19.65
C PHE A 225 2.83 10.04 19.72
N GLU A 226 3.74 10.04 18.78
CA GLU A 226 4.93 9.20 18.78
C GLU A 226 6.17 10.10 18.80
N PRO A 227 7.25 9.76 19.53
CA PRO A 227 8.47 10.54 19.48
C PRO A 227 8.92 10.85 18.05
N ILE A 228 9.28 12.11 17.80
CA ILE A 228 9.62 12.59 16.46
C ILE A 228 10.94 11.97 16.00
N GLY A 229 10.90 11.28 14.86
CA GLY A 229 12.07 10.63 14.26
C GLY A 229 12.27 9.19 14.69
N THR A 230 12.44 8.31 13.71
CA THR A 230 12.66 6.87 13.84
C THR A 230 14.09 6.49 13.43
N ASN A 231 14.42 5.18 13.49
CA ASN A 231 15.71 4.70 13.02
C ASN A 231 15.93 4.94 11.53
N ASP A 232 14.90 4.72 10.74
CA ASP A 232 14.94 4.85 9.27
C ASP A 232 14.75 6.30 8.83
N ASN A 233 13.94 7.05 9.58
CA ASN A 233 13.59 8.44 9.32
C ASN A 233 13.92 9.33 10.54
N PRO A 234 15.21 9.52 10.90
CA PRO A 234 15.58 10.39 12.00
C PRO A 234 15.25 11.86 11.68
N TYR A 235 14.84 12.64 12.68
CA TYR A 235 14.63 14.06 12.46
C TYR A 235 15.95 14.76 12.12
N LYS A 236 15.97 15.51 11.03
CA LYS A 236 17.15 16.24 10.51
C LYS A 236 16.94 17.75 10.41
N GLY A 237 15.78 18.22 10.81
CA GLY A 237 15.39 19.61 10.65
C GLY A 237 15.95 20.55 11.72
N ASN A 238 15.52 21.79 11.62
CA ASN A 238 15.78 22.82 12.61
C ASN A 238 14.47 23.09 13.38
N PHE A 239 14.44 22.76 14.68
CA PHE A 239 13.27 22.95 15.54
C PHE A 239 13.52 24.10 16.54
N ASN A 240 12.82 25.20 16.35
CA ASN A 240 12.93 26.38 17.19
C ASN A 240 11.67 26.54 18.04
N GLY A 241 11.78 26.33 19.34
CA GLY A 241 10.68 26.49 20.29
C GLY A 241 10.23 27.91 20.50
N LYS A 242 10.99 28.94 20.06
CA LYS A 242 10.67 30.39 20.26
C LYS A 242 10.39 30.77 21.71
N GLY A 243 10.84 29.99 22.69
CA GLY A 243 10.59 30.20 24.13
C GLY A 243 9.31 29.54 24.64
N HIS A 244 8.57 28.85 23.79
CA HIS A 244 7.37 28.09 24.16
C HIS A 244 7.69 26.81 24.91
N THR A 245 6.69 26.28 25.59
CA THR A 245 6.75 25.06 26.39
C THR A 245 6.17 23.88 25.62
N VAL A 246 6.86 22.75 25.65
CA VAL A 246 6.30 21.45 25.31
C VAL A 246 6.08 20.65 26.59
N THR A 247 4.83 20.33 26.88
CA THR A 247 4.47 19.43 27.98
C THR A 247 4.48 17.99 27.49
N LEU A 248 5.25 17.14 28.15
CA LEU A 248 5.40 15.74 27.79
C LEU A 248 4.54 14.84 28.67
N ASP A 249 3.84 13.91 28.04
CA ASP A 249 3.15 12.79 28.64
C ASP A 249 3.42 11.55 27.76
N ILE A 250 4.66 11.06 27.86
CA ILE A 250 5.19 10.05 26.93
C ILE A 250 5.45 8.76 27.69
N THR A 251 4.77 7.68 27.28
CA THR A 251 4.87 6.33 27.87
C THR A 251 5.36 5.28 26.86
N SER A 252 5.77 5.70 25.67
CA SER A 252 6.32 4.80 24.65
C SER A 252 7.33 5.53 23.77
N GLY A 253 8.25 4.79 23.16
CA GLY A 253 9.29 5.33 22.30
C GLY A 253 9.31 4.68 20.92
N THR A 254 10.19 5.19 20.05
CA THR A 254 10.44 4.64 18.72
C THR A 254 11.48 3.51 18.77
N LYS A 255 11.30 2.50 17.93
CA LYS A 255 12.27 1.38 17.85
C LYS A 255 13.60 1.84 17.26
N TYR A 256 14.69 1.39 17.88
CA TYR A 256 16.05 1.56 17.39
C TYR A 256 16.78 0.20 17.49
N ASN A 257 16.90 -0.54 16.36
CA ASN A 257 17.35 -1.93 16.36
C ASN A 257 16.51 -2.79 17.32
N SER A 258 17.14 -3.35 18.38
CA SER A 258 16.49 -4.12 19.44
C SER A 258 16.11 -3.28 20.67
N THR A 259 16.27 -1.95 20.62
CA THR A 259 16.05 -1.02 21.74
C THR A 259 14.95 -0.02 21.41
N VAL A 260 14.62 0.85 22.38
CA VAL A 260 13.61 1.90 22.25
C VAL A 260 14.25 3.26 22.56
N ALA A 261 13.95 4.26 21.74
CA ALA A 261 14.36 5.64 21.95
C ALA A 261 13.13 6.48 22.31
N THR A 262 13.11 7.10 23.49
CA THR A 262 11.97 7.80 24.06
C THR A 262 12.33 9.25 24.40
N GLY A 263 11.45 10.19 24.06
CA GLY A 263 11.60 11.63 24.30
C GLY A 263 10.63 12.43 23.44
N LEU A 264 10.73 13.75 23.43
CA LEU A 264 10.04 14.57 22.42
C LEU A 264 10.49 14.14 21.01
N PHE A 265 11.79 13.98 20.84
CA PHE A 265 12.40 13.37 19.66
C PHE A 265 12.87 11.96 20.04
N GLY A 266 12.47 10.96 19.26
CA GLY A 266 12.98 9.60 19.42
C GLY A 266 14.42 9.53 18.94
N ILE A 267 14.64 9.82 17.66
CA ILE A 267 15.96 9.76 17.03
C ILE A 267 16.19 11.00 16.16
N THR A 268 17.34 11.64 16.35
CA THR A 268 17.77 12.77 15.53
C THR A 268 19.09 12.50 14.81
N SER A 269 19.28 13.13 13.66
CA SER A 269 20.55 13.12 12.92
C SER A 269 20.75 14.48 12.26
N ASP A 270 21.84 15.18 12.60
CA ASP A 270 22.13 16.50 12.05
C ASP A 270 21.03 17.58 12.32
N ALA A 271 20.29 17.44 13.42
CA ALA A 271 19.21 18.35 13.80
C ALA A 271 19.71 19.53 14.68
N TYR A 272 19.11 20.70 14.50
CA TYR A 272 19.23 21.84 15.40
C TYR A 272 17.94 21.96 16.22
N ILE A 273 18.03 21.93 17.55
CA ILE A 273 16.87 22.02 18.44
C ILE A 273 17.17 23.04 19.52
N GLY A 274 16.30 23.99 19.70
CA GLY A 274 16.58 25.00 20.74
C GLY A 274 15.45 25.98 21.04
N ASN A 275 15.76 26.92 21.97
CA ASN A 275 14.83 27.91 22.47
C ASN A 275 13.52 27.30 23.00
N LEU A 276 13.63 26.26 23.84
CA LEU A 276 12.53 25.41 24.22
C LEU A 276 12.49 25.15 25.72
N VAL A 277 11.31 25.18 26.31
CA VAL A 277 11.05 24.71 27.66
C VAL A 277 10.34 23.36 27.57
N ILE A 278 10.80 22.38 28.36
CA ILE A 278 10.20 21.04 28.42
C ILE A 278 9.72 20.78 29.84
N LYS A 279 8.51 20.31 30.01
CA LYS A 279 7.88 19.92 31.28
C LYS A 279 7.19 18.57 31.14
N GLY A 280 6.86 17.96 32.29
CA GLY A 280 6.04 16.75 32.33
C GLY A 280 6.84 15.47 32.52
N SER A 281 6.40 14.38 31.94
CA SER A 281 6.97 13.06 32.19
C SER A 281 7.29 12.29 30.91
N VAL A 282 8.37 11.52 30.98
CA VAL A 282 8.77 10.54 29.93
C VAL A 282 9.06 9.23 30.63
N ASP A 283 8.28 8.21 30.32
CA ASP A 283 8.49 6.84 30.78
C ASP A 283 9.02 6.01 29.61
N GLY A 284 10.26 5.57 29.70
CA GLY A 284 10.92 4.72 28.71
C GLY A 284 10.62 3.23 28.84
N GLY A 285 9.78 2.86 29.83
CA GLY A 285 9.49 1.47 30.18
C GLY A 285 10.62 0.77 30.93
N ASP A 286 10.39 -0.47 31.32
CA ASP A 286 11.30 -1.29 32.16
C ASP A 286 12.43 -1.98 31.37
N ASP A 287 12.55 -1.72 30.05
CA ASP A 287 13.58 -2.32 29.23
C ASP A 287 14.95 -1.67 29.50
N THR A 288 15.87 -2.47 30.06
CA THR A 288 17.25 -2.04 30.39
C THR A 288 18.06 -1.60 29.16
N SER A 289 17.55 -1.82 27.96
CA SER A 289 18.15 -1.39 26.69
C SER A 289 17.56 -0.10 26.15
N SER A 290 16.61 0.56 26.83
CA SER A 290 15.98 1.80 26.36
C SER A 290 16.90 3.01 26.51
N TYR A 291 16.76 3.96 25.57
CA TYR A 291 17.38 5.27 25.63
C TYR A 291 16.30 6.33 25.86
N THR A 292 16.26 6.89 27.06
CA THR A 292 15.22 7.84 27.48
C THR A 292 15.82 9.19 27.80
N GLY A 293 15.30 10.23 27.15
CA GLY A 293 15.66 11.62 27.43
C GLY A 293 14.43 12.51 27.27
N ALA A 294 14.31 13.56 28.08
CA ALA A 294 13.18 14.48 27.93
C ALA A 294 13.11 15.09 26.51
N LEU A 295 14.26 15.49 25.97
CA LEU A 295 14.33 16.10 24.64
C LEU A 295 14.56 15.07 23.53
N VAL A 296 15.62 14.27 23.62
CA VAL A 296 16.06 13.33 22.57
C VAL A 296 16.43 12.01 23.19
N GLY A 297 15.87 10.89 22.69
CA GLY A 297 16.27 9.55 23.08
C GLY A 297 17.65 9.21 22.52
N ILE A 298 17.86 9.33 21.21
CA ILE A 298 19.13 9.05 20.54
C ILE A 298 19.50 10.18 19.57
N MET A 299 20.70 10.72 19.71
CA MET A 299 21.28 11.66 18.77
C MET A 299 22.41 10.98 17.98
N LYS A 300 22.23 10.79 16.65
CA LYS A 300 23.16 10.03 15.80
C LYS A 300 24.39 10.83 15.35
N SER A 301 24.34 12.17 15.33
CA SER A 301 25.43 13.00 14.82
C SER A 301 25.52 14.36 15.53
N LYS A 302 26.67 15.03 15.33
CA LYS A 302 26.97 16.31 16.00
C LYS A 302 26.17 17.43 15.36
N ARG A 303 25.15 17.93 16.07
CA ARG A 303 24.53 19.21 15.82
C ARG A 303 24.15 19.83 17.17
N ASP A 304 23.68 21.08 17.17
CA ASP A 304 23.61 21.83 18.37
C ASP A 304 22.23 21.75 19.02
N LEU A 305 22.23 21.34 20.30
CA LEU A 305 21.16 21.68 21.23
C LEU A 305 21.52 22.98 21.89
N TYR A 306 20.65 23.96 21.86
CA TYR A 306 20.94 25.29 22.44
C TYR A 306 19.72 25.85 23.14
N ASN A 307 19.97 26.49 24.30
CA ASN A 307 18.95 27.23 25.04
C ASN A 307 17.68 26.37 25.31
N VAL A 308 17.88 25.15 25.83
CA VAL A 308 16.82 24.23 26.25
C VAL A 308 16.83 24.13 27.77
N TYR A 309 15.66 24.30 28.37
CA TYR A 309 15.43 24.10 29.79
C TYR A 309 14.43 22.96 30.01
N SER A 310 14.70 22.04 30.88
CA SER A 310 13.78 20.99 31.31
C SER A 310 13.50 21.06 32.79
N GLU A 311 12.22 20.95 33.16
CA GLU A 311 11.72 21.01 34.53
C GLU A 311 11.06 19.70 34.94
#